data_ee7f12d96663a8e7a412ae73dbc0a858
#
_entry.id   ee7f12d96663a8e7a412ae73dbc0a858
#
_cell.length_a   1.000
_cell.length_b   1.000
_cell.length_c   1.000
_cell.angle_alpha   90.00
_cell.angle_beta   90.00
_cell.angle_gamma   90.00
#
_symmetry.space_group_name_H-M   'P 1'
#
loop_
_entity.id
_entity.type
_entity.pdbx_description
1 polymer ?
#
loop_
_entity_poly.entity_id
_entity_poly.type
_entity_poly.pdbx_seq_one_letter_code
_entity_poly.pdbx_strand_id
1 'polypeptide(L)'
;MTAPDASPAPKGLIGHTGFVGSALLRQTRFDACFNSANIAEIEGRAFGTLVCAAAPGSMLEANRAPERDKAAIDALIARLEQVRAERFVLISSIAVLADFAGGDDEGTEAYQQELAYGRHRRALEAFVEDRFPRSLVVRLPALFGSGLRKNFLFDLMNPVPSMLTEAKHGALVTALDGDLPEWLAALYAPDAATGLLKLDRAALNADPRRAALEAALDALGATATQFHHRETTYQYYDTSRLWHDIGMAWEAGLTHLHLAPEPLAAADIHAALTGRPMPEAPARLHREDMRTRHADLWGAGGPYQFAAADTLARLAAFFADQRGGAA
;
A
#
# COMPACT_ATOMS: atom_id res chain seq x y z
N MET A 1 8.12 4.80 51.34
CA MET A 1 7.26 5.32 50.27
C MET A 1 7.64 4.60 49.00
N THR A 2 6.92 3.56 48.63
CA THR A 2 7.02 2.87 47.34
C THR A 2 6.53 3.81 46.28
N ALA A 3 7.36 4.06 45.23
CA ALA A 3 6.95 4.80 44.05
C ALA A 3 5.68 4.15 43.47
N PRO A 4 4.68 4.93 42.98
CA PRO A 4 3.53 4.35 42.36
C PRO A 4 3.99 3.57 41.14
N ASP A 5 3.52 2.32 41.05
CA ASP A 5 3.70 1.42 39.94
C ASP A 5 3.10 2.11 38.69
N ALA A 6 3.96 2.80 37.93
CA ALA A 6 3.54 3.52 36.75
C ALA A 6 3.18 2.47 35.69
N SER A 7 1.88 2.21 35.54
CA SER A 7 1.40 1.41 34.40
C SER A 7 2.06 1.90 33.12
N PRO A 8 2.56 0.99 32.26
CA PRO A 8 3.23 1.39 31.03
C PRO A 8 2.31 2.32 30.22
N ALA A 9 2.87 3.44 29.76
CA ALA A 9 2.11 4.42 29.01
C ALA A 9 1.46 3.77 27.76
N PRO A 10 0.19 4.10 27.44
CA PRO A 10 -0.62 3.37 26.46
C PRO A 10 -0.03 3.39 25.06
N LYS A 11 -0.26 2.30 24.30
CA LYS A 11 0.08 2.19 22.89
C LYS A 11 -1.12 2.56 22.03
N GLY A 12 -0.97 3.56 21.14
CA GLY A 12 -2.01 4.03 20.23
C GLY A 12 -1.75 3.70 18.78
N LEU A 13 -2.84 3.51 18.00
CA LEU A 13 -2.80 3.32 16.54
C LEU A 13 -3.82 4.22 15.86
N ILE A 14 -3.38 5.08 14.95
CA ILE A 14 -4.22 5.89 14.07
C ILE A 14 -4.28 5.21 12.70
N GLY A 15 -5.48 5.07 12.11
CA GLY A 15 -5.68 4.43 10.82
C GLY A 15 -5.86 2.91 10.90
N HIS A 16 -6.34 2.39 12.03
CA HIS A 16 -6.48 0.96 12.31
C HIS A 16 -7.39 0.20 11.33
N THR A 17 -8.29 0.86 10.63
CA THR A 17 -9.21 0.26 9.64
C THR A 17 -8.61 0.16 8.24
N GLY A 18 -7.46 0.84 7.99
CA GLY A 18 -6.74 0.78 6.73
C GLY A 18 -5.95 -0.53 6.57
N PHE A 19 -5.40 -0.76 5.37
CA PHE A 19 -4.64 -1.99 5.06
C PHE A 19 -3.45 -2.18 6.00
N VAL A 20 -2.60 -1.16 6.16
CA VAL A 20 -1.43 -1.21 7.05
C VAL A 20 -1.83 -1.27 8.52
N GLY A 21 -2.78 -0.42 8.94
CA GLY A 21 -3.23 -0.41 10.33
C GLY A 21 -3.86 -1.74 10.76
N SER A 22 -4.65 -2.38 9.90
CA SER A 22 -5.22 -3.71 10.18
C SER A 22 -4.13 -4.80 10.20
N ALA A 23 -3.07 -4.67 9.41
CA ALA A 23 -1.93 -5.59 9.47
C ALA A 23 -1.19 -5.47 10.81
N LEU A 24 -1.01 -4.26 11.33
CA LEU A 24 -0.42 -4.01 12.64
C LEU A 24 -1.26 -4.58 13.79
N LEU A 25 -2.60 -4.45 13.72
CA LEU A 25 -3.52 -5.04 14.72
C LEU A 25 -3.43 -6.57 14.82
N ARG A 26 -3.07 -7.24 13.73
CA ARG A 26 -2.85 -8.71 13.73
C ARG A 26 -1.54 -9.12 14.40
N GLN A 27 -0.59 -8.20 14.55
CA GLN A 27 0.77 -8.49 15.04
C GLN A 27 0.98 -8.07 16.48
N THR A 28 0.25 -7.07 16.96
CA THR A 28 0.39 -6.55 18.32
C THR A 28 -0.91 -5.93 18.83
N ARG A 29 -1.05 -5.87 20.16
CA ARG A 29 -2.16 -5.18 20.81
C ARG A 29 -1.89 -3.68 20.92
N PHE A 30 -2.90 -2.89 20.64
CA PHE A 30 -2.95 -1.45 20.92
C PHE A 30 -4.05 -1.18 21.96
N ASP A 31 -3.77 -0.27 22.89
CA ASP A 31 -4.70 0.10 23.98
C ASP A 31 -5.76 1.08 23.49
N ALA A 32 -5.46 1.84 22.43
CA ALA A 32 -6.39 2.79 21.81
C ALA A 32 -6.21 2.81 20.29
N CYS A 33 -7.32 2.77 19.56
CA CYS A 33 -7.36 2.75 18.11
C CYS A 33 -8.26 3.87 17.57
N PHE A 34 -7.75 4.60 16.57
CA PHE A 34 -8.43 5.77 15.99
C PHE A 34 -8.55 5.62 14.46
N ASN A 35 -9.64 6.11 13.92
CA ASN A 35 -9.88 6.26 12.49
C ASN A 35 -10.61 7.58 12.22
N SER A 36 -11.07 7.82 10.99
CA SER A 36 -11.78 9.06 10.64
C SER A 36 -13.04 9.36 11.47
N ALA A 37 -13.67 8.34 12.05
CA ALA A 37 -14.90 8.52 12.84
C ALA A 37 -14.62 9.02 14.27
N ASN A 38 -13.47 8.65 14.86
CA ASN A 38 -13.15 8.96 16.27
C ASN A 38 -11.79 9.65 16.46
N ILE A 39 -11.15 10.13 15.41
CA ILE A 39 -9.81 10.77 15.49
C ILE A 39 -9.79 11.98 16.44
N ALA A 40 -10.92 12.67 16.64
CA ALA A 40 -11.00 13.79 17.55
C ALA A 40 -10.74 13.39 19.01
N GLU A 41 -10.97 12.14 19.38
CA GLU A 41 -10.75 11.63 20.74
C GLU A 41 -9.26 11.52 21.11
N ILE A 42 -8.33 11.73 20.16
CA ILE A 42 -6.89 11.68 20.41
C ILE A 42 -6.36 12.97 21.06
N GLU A 43 -7.11 14.06 20.95
CA GLU A 43 -6.69 15.40 21.42
C GLU A 43 -6.42 15.41 22.93
N GLY A 44 -5.29 16.02 23.30
CA GLY A 44 -4.84 16.11 24.68
C GLY A 44 -4.28 14.81 25.28
N ARG A 45 -4.35 13.68 24.56
CA ARG A 45 -3.87 12.39 25.07
C ARG A 45 -2.35 12.28 25.03
N ALA A 46 -1.85 11.38 25.88
CA ALA A 46 -0.44 11.00 25.94
C ALA A 46 -0.27 9.49 25.74
N PHE A 47 0.74 9.10 24.97
CA PHE A 47 1.05 7.72 24.62
C PHE A 47 2.52 7.41 24.92
N GLY A 48 2.81 6.17 25.33
CA GLY A 48 4.18 5.65 25.34
C GLY A 48 4.66 5.39 23.90
N THR A 49 3.79 4.80 23.08
CA THR A 49 4.04 4.62 21.63
C THR A 49 2.78 4.96 20.85
N LEU A 50 2.90 5.83 19.86
CA LEU A 50 1.83 6.14 18.93
C LEU A 50 2.25 5.82 17.50
N VAL A 51 1.47 4.98 16.82
CA VAL A 51 1.68 4.63 15.41
C VAL A 51 0.63 5.34 14.55
N CYS A 52 1.07 6.06 13.52
CA CYS A 52 0.20 6.72 12.56
C CYS A 52 0.31 6.04 11.18
N ALA A 53 -0.77 5.36 10.78
CA ALA A 53 -0.98 4.74 9.48
C ALA A 53 -2.22 5.33 8.78
N ALA A 54 -2.51 6.62 9.01
CA ALA A 54 -3.76 7.26 8.62
C ALA A 54 -3.67 8.14 7.36
N ALA A 55 -2.49 8.36 6.79
CA ALA A 55 -2.37 9.09 5.54
C ALA A 55 -3.17 8.35 4.43
N PRO A 56 -4.00 9.06 3.62
CA PRO A 56 -4.78 8.44 2.56
C PRO A 56 -3.89 7.66 1.58
N GLY A 57 -4.23 6.39 1.29
CA GLY A 57 -3.34 5.47 0.55
C GLY A 57 -3.56 5.43 -0.96
N SER A 58 -4.33 6.36 -1.56
CA SER A 58 -4.62 6.37 -2.99
C SER A 58 -3.80 7.42 -3.73
N MET A 59 -2.72 7.00 -4.39
CA MET A 59 -1.90 7.88 -5.23
C MET A 59 -2.72 8.46 -6.40
N LEU A 60 -3.60 7.67 -6.99
CA LEU A 60 -4.46 8.11 -8.08
C LEU A 60 -5.39 9.26 -7.65
N GLU A 61 -6.08 9.10 -6.51
CA GLU A 61 -6.99 10.13 -5.99
C GLU A 61 -6.24 11.38 -5.57
N ALA A 62 -5.11 11.22 -4.86
CA ALA A 62 -4.30 12.35 -4.40
C ALA A 62 -3.75 13.20 -5.56
N ASN A 63 -3.28 12.54 -6.64
CA ASN A 63 -2.76 13.26 -7.80
C ASN A 63 -3.85 13.86 -8.70
N ARG A 64 -5.08 13.32 -8.67
CA ARG A 64 -6.23 13.89 -9.39
C ARG A 64 -6.94 15.01 -8.64
N ALA A 65 -6.94 14.96 -7.32
CA ALA A 65 -7.56 15.95 -6.45
C ALA A 65 -6.58 16.43 -5.36
N PRO A 66 -5.49 17.14 -5.75
CA PRO A 66 -4.40 17.48 -4.84
C PRO A 66 -4.84 18.34 -3.65
N GLU A 67 -5.79 19.26 -3.85
CA GLU A 67 -6.29 20.11 -2.76
C GLU A 67 -7.06 19.29 -1.70
N ARG A 68 -7.81 18.27 -2.13
CA ARG A 68 -8.53 17.37 -1.22
C ARG A 68 -7.55 16.51 -0.41
N ASP A 69 -6.50 16.00 -1.06
CA ASP A 69 -5.47 15.22 -0.40
C ASP A 69 -4.68 16.08 0.60
N LYS A 70 -4.31 17.31 0.19
CA LYS A 70 -3.66 18.27 1.08
C LYS A 70 -4.52 18.56 2.31
N ALA A 71 -5.79 18.88 2.13
CA ALA A 71 -6.71 19.15 3.23
C ALA A 71 -6.83 17.98 4.22
N ALA A 72 -6.79 16.74 3.73
CA ALA A 72 -6.79 15.55 4.58
C ALA A 72 -5.49 15.39 5.39
N ILE A 73 -4.34 15.69 4.80
CA ILE A 73 -3.05 15.70 5.52
C ILE A 73 -2.99 16.84 6.53
N ASP A 74 -3.40 18.06 6.16
CA ASP A 74 -3.44 19.21 7.08
C ASP A 74 -4.35 18.94 8.29
N ALA A 75 -5.52 18.33 8.06
CA ALA A 75 -6.43 17.93 9.14
C ALA A 75 -5.81 16.86 10.07
N LEU A 76 -5.05 15.91 9.52
CA LEU A 76 -4.31 14.93 10.32
C LEU A 76 -3.22 15.61 11.16
N ILE A 77 -2.44 16.51 10.59
CA ILE A 77 -1.40 17.31 11.28
C ILE A 77 -2.04 18.07 12.45
N ALA A 78 -3.14 18.78 12.22
CA ALA A 78 -3.82 19.55 13.26
C ALA A 78 -4.25 18.67 14.48
N ARG A 79 -4.63 17.40 14.25
CA ARG A 79 -4.89 16.45 15.34
C ARG A 79 -3.62 16.01 16.05
N LEU A 80 -2.55 15.76 15.30
CA LEU A 80 -1.27 15.33 15.86
C LEU A 80 -0.58 16.43 16.68
N GLU A 81 -0.80 17.70 16.37
CA GLU A 81 -0.34 18.83 17.19
C GLU A 81 -0.83 18.77 18.66
N GLN A 82 -2.04 18.23 18.87
CA GLN A 82 -2.68 18.13 20.17
C GLN A 82 -2.28 16.88 20.97
N VAL A 83 -1.35 16.06 20.45
CA VAL A 83 -0.96 14.76 21.03
C VAL A 83 0.43 14.81 21.63
N ARG A 84 0.67 14.01 22.67
CA ARG A 84 1.99 13.69 23.20
C ARG A 84 2.30 12.22 23.01
N ALA A 85 3.49 11.90 22.55
CA ALA A 85 3.99 10.54 22.44
C ALA A 85 5.47 10.50 22.82
N GLU A 86 5.85 9.50 23.63
CA GLU A 86 7.27 9.25 23.95
C GLU A 86 8.00 8.69 22.73
N ARG A 87 7.32 7.84 21.96
CA ARG A 87 7.77 7.27 20.69
C ARG A 87 6.68 7.45 19.65
N PHE A 88 7.03 7.94 18.48
CA PHE A 88 6.11 8.12 17.38
C PHE A 88 6.57 7.33 16.15
N VAL A 89 5.70 6.53 15.55
CA VAL A 89 5.97 5.85 14.28
C VAL A 89 5.05 6.41 13.21
N LEU A 90 5.63 6.96 12.15
CA LEU A 90 4.89 7.36 10.96
C LEU A 90 5.06 6.31 9.87
N ILE A 91 3.95 5.75 9.40
CA ILE A 91 3.94 4.96 8.17
C ILE A 91 3.85 5.90 6.99
N SER A 92 4.92 5.93 6.21
CA SER A 92 5.10 6.73 5.01
C SER A 92 5.24 5.85 3.75
N SER A 93 5.77 6.35 2.66
CA SER A 93 5.78 5.69 1.35
C SER A 93 7.07 6.01 0.57
N ILE A 94 7.51 5.09 -0.29
CA ILE A 94 8.52 5.33 -1.34
C ILE A 94 8.17 6.56 -2.20
N ALA A 95 6.90 6.89 -2.33
CA ALA A 95 6.45 8.00 -3.18
C ALA A 95 6.89 9.40 -2.69
N VAL A 96 7.51 9.51 -1.52
CA VAL A 96 8.14 10.75 -1.05
C VAL A 96 9.48 11.01 -1.75
N LEU A 97 10.10 9.99 -2.36
CA LEU A 97 11.36 10.11 -3.09
C LEU A 97 11.15 10.80 -4.44
N ALA A 98 12.13 11.59 -4.87
CA ALA A 98 12.05 12.33 -6.13
C ALA A 98 12.00 11.38 -7.34
N ASP A 99 12.80 10.33 -7.33
CA ASP A 99 12.84 9.28 -8.33
C ASP A 99 12.61 7.92 -7.68
N PHE A 100 11.59 7.21 -8.10
CA PHE A 100 11.29 5.87 -7.58
C PHE A 100 12.34 4.81 -7.99
N ALA A 101 13.10 5.08 -9.05
CA ALA A 101 14.16 4.21 -9.58
C ALA A 101 15.57 4.73 -9.27
N GLY A 102 15.70 5.79 -8.47
CA GLY A 102 16.96 6.48 -8.23
C GLY A 102 17.96 5.72 -7.36
N GLY A 103 17.56 4.62 -6.72
CA GLY A 103 18.42 3.91 -5.78
C GLY A 103 18.64 4.66 -4.46
N ASP A 104 17.71 5.54 -4.11
CA ASP A 104 17.76 6.35 -2.90
C ASP A 104 17.60 5.52 -1.63
N ASP A 105 18.44 5.80 -0.64
CA ASP A 105 18.37 5.24 0.71
C ASP A 105 17.92 6.30 1.76
N GLU A 106 17.96 5.98 3.04
CA GLU A 106 17.52 6.87 4.14
C GLU A 106 18.32 8.18 4.23
N GLY A 107 19.44 8.28 3.55
CA GLY A 107 20.26 9.50 3.52
C GLY A 107 19.95 10.44 2.39
N THR A 108 18.95 10.15 1.55
CA THR A 108 18.57 11.05 0.47
C THR A 108 17.92 12.33 1.00
N GLU A 109 18.24 13.44 0.35
CA GLU A 109 17.56 14.73 0.51
C GLU A 109 16.73 15.09 -0.74
N ALA A 110 16.69 14.21 -1.73
CA ALA A 110 15.94 14.38 -2.97
C ALA A 110 14.50 13.89 -2.78
N TYR A 111 13.57 14.83 -2.61
CA TYR A 111 12.16 14.54 -2.37
C TYR A 111 11.26 14.98 -3.51
N GLN A 112 10.11 14.30 -3.62
CA GLN A 112 9.09 14.53 -4.64
C GLN A 112 8.52 15.94 -4.59
N GLN A 113 8.59 16.66 -5.75
CA GLN A 113 8.08 18.01 -5.90
C GLN A 113 6.87 18.09 -6.84
N GLU A 114 6.73 17.15 -7.78
CA GLU A 114 5.74 17.20 -8.83
C GLU A 114 4.42 16.52 -8.44
N LEU A 115 4.50 15.30 -7.93
CA LEU A 115 3.32 14.49 -7.59
C LEU A 115 2.79 14.86 -6.20
N ALA A 116 1.53 15.28 -6.14
CA ALA A 116 0.87 15.72 -4.92
C ALA A 116 0.92 14.65 -3.81
N TYR A 117 0.72 13.39 -4.17
CA TYR A 117 0.77 12.28 -3.21
C TYR A 117 2.08 12.25 -2.41
N GLY A 118 3.23 12.25 -3.09
CA GLY A 118 4.54 12.20 -2.44
C GLY A 118 4.85 13.48 -1.67
N ARG A 119 4.59 14.64 -2.30
CA ARG A 119 4.82 15.95 -1.69
C ARG A 119 4.08 16.14 -0.37
N HIS A 120 2.80 15.75 -0.30
CA HIS A 120 2.02 15.92 0.93
C HIS A 120 2.44 14.94 2.01
N ARG A 121 2.87 13.70 1.66
CA ARG A 121 3.42 12.75 2.65
C ARG A 121 4.77 13.23 3.16
N ARG A 122 5.62 13.84 2.32
CA ARG A 122 6.87 14.46 2.80
C ARG A 122 6.60 15.62 3.76
N ALA A 123 5.56 16.43 3.52
CA ALA A 123 5.15 17.48 4.45
C ALA A 123 4.73 16.88 5.82
N LEU A 124 4.01 15.76 5.82
CA LEU A 124 3.66 15.04 7.05
C LEU A 124 4.90 14.46 7.75
N GLU A 125 5.88 13.91 7.00
CA GLU A 125 7.16 13.45 7.57
C GLU A 125 7.87 14.61 8.28
N ALA A 126 8.04 15.76 7.61
CA ALA A 126 8.71 16.93 8.15
C ALA A 126 8.05 17.44 9.44
N PHE A 127 6.71 17.48 9.47
CA PHE A 127 5.96 17.81 10.68
C PHE A 127 6.26 16.82 11.83
N VAL A 128 6.26 15.52 11.56
CA VAL A 128 6.51 14.49 12.58
C VAL A 128 7.94 14.55 13.10
N GLU A 129 8.91 14.77 12.22
CA GLU A 129 10.33 14.94 12.56
C GLU A 129 10.55 16.13 13.50
N ASP A 130 9.89 17.26 13.24
CA ASP A 130 9.97 18.46 14.08
C ASP A 130 9.23 18.29 15.43
N ARG A 131 8.02 17.70 15.37
CA ARG A 131 7.10 17.65 16.52
C ARG A 131 7.44 16.58 17.54
N PHE A 132 7.98 15.43 17.11
CA PHE A 132 8.23 14.26 17.95
C PHE A 132 9.73 13.90 17.99
N PRO A 133 10.47 14.30 19.02
CA PRO A 133 11.93 14.09 19.10
C PRO A 133 12.38 12.62 19.02
N ARG A 134 11.48 11.68 19.34
CA ARG A 134 11.70 10.24 19.19
C ARG A 134 10.72 9.66 18.17
N SER A 135 10.87 10.10 16.92
CA SER A 135 10.09 9.60 15.79
C SER A 135 10.87 8.58 14.96
N LEU A 136 10.12 7.66 14.34
CA LEU A 136 10.60 6.74 13.31
C LEU A 136 9.67 6.88 12.09
N VAL A 137 10.21 7.33 10.99
CA VAL A 137 9.53 7.38 9.69
C VAL A 137 9.82 6.08 8.94
N VAL A 138 8.78 5.30 8.63
CA VAL A 138 8.88 4.02 7.91
C VAL A 138 8.33 4.20 6.50
N ARG A 139 9.20 4.20 5.49
CA ARG A 139 8.82 4.32 4.07
C ARG A 139 8.57 2.94 3.48
N LEU A 140 7.35 2.74 3.03
CA LEU A 140 6.87 1.48 2.48
C LEU A 140 6.88 1.50 0.95
N PRO A 141 7.30 0.40 0.29
CA PRO A 141 7.14 0.18 -1.14
C PRO A 141 5.75 -0.38 -1.47
N ALA A 142 5.61 -1.14 -2.56
CA ALA A 142 4.41 -1.93 -2.79
C ALA A 142 4.24 -3.01 -1.70
N LEU A 143 3.00 -3.27 -1.32
CA LEU A 143 2.67 -4.13 -0.18
C LEU A 143 1.87 -5.35 -0.60
N PHE A 144 2.06 -6.46 0.13
CA PHE A 144 1.14 -7.60 0.09
C PHE A 144 0.85 -8.13 1.50
N GLY A 145 -0.25 -8.87 1.61
CA GLY A 145 -0.72 -9.45 2.87
C GLY A 145 -2.25 -9.51 2.94
N SER A 146 -2.76 -10.07 4.03
CA SER A 146 -4.20 -10.23 4.25
C SER A 146 -4.95 -8.90 4.18
N GLY A 147 -6.01 -8.85 3.37
CA GLY A 147 -6.80 -7.66 3.12
C GLY A 147 -6.30 -6.79 1.96
N LEU A 148 -5.40 -7.30 1.11
CA LEU A 148 -4.97 -6.63 -0.12
C LEU A 148 -6.18 -6.34 -1.03
N ARG A 149 -6.26 -5.09 -1.55
CA ARG A 149 -7.42 -4.64 -2.37
C ARG A 149 -7.02 -3.95 -3.66
N LYS A 150 -5.74 -3.74 -3.91
CA LYS A 150 -5.22 -3.06 -5.10
C LYS A 150 -3.74 -3.36 -5.29
N ASN A 151 -3.21 -3.15 -6.41
CA ASN A 151 -1.88 -3.28 -7.01
C ASN A 151 -1.79 -4.45 -7.99
N PHE A 152 -0.63 -4.61 -8.64
CA PHE A 152 -0.41 -5.64 -9.64
C PHE A 152 -0.70 -7.07 -9.13
N LEU A 153 -0.32 -7.39 -7.89
CA LEU A 153 -0.60 -8.71 -7.30
C LEU A 153 -2.11 -8.94 -7.09
N PHE A 154 -2.84 -7.89 -6.66
CA PHE A 154 -4.30 -7.94 -6.57
C PHE A 154 -4.94 -8.16 -7.95
N ASP A 155 -4.44 -7.49 -8.98
CA ASP A 155 -4.94 -7.58 -10.35
C ASP A 155 -4.69 -8.97 -10.97
N LEU A 156 -3.59 -9.65 -10.59
CA LEU A 156 -3.34 -11.06 -10.94
C LEU A 156 -4.38 -12.01 -10.31
N MET A 157 -4.81 -11.73 -9.09
CA MET A 157 -5.83 -12.54 -8.38
C MET A 157 -7.25 -12.19 -8.81
N ASN A 158 -7.47 -11.01 -9.37
CA ASN A 158 -8.75 -10.45 -9.74
C ASN A 158 -8.72 -9.91 -11.18
N PRO A 159 -8.83 -10.80 -12.17
CA PRO A 159 -8.64 -10.47 -13.59
C PRO A 159 -9.61 -9.40 -14.12
N VAL A 160 -10.84 -9.31 -13.56
CA VAL A 160 -11.79 -8.25 -13.95
C VAL A 160 -11.28 -6.89 -13.44
N PRO A 161 -11.03 -5.91 -14.32
CA PRO A 161 -10.47 -4.60 -13.93
C PRO A 161 -11.31 -3.89 -12.88
N SER A 162 -10.66 -3.36 -11.84
CA SER A 162 -11.36 -2.64 -10.76
C SER A 162 -11.88 -1.26 -11.19
N MET A 163 -11.24 -0.65 -12.18
CA MET A 163 -11.60 0.67 -12.72
C MET A 163 -11.36 0.71 -14.23
N LEU A 164 -12.26 1.35 -14.96
CA LEU A 164 -12.20 1.51 -16.42
C LEU A 164 -12.55 2.96 -16.80
N THR A 165 -11.99 3.44 -17.91
CA THR A 165 -12.55 4.60 -18.59
C THR A 165 -13.83 4.19 -19.30
N GLU A 166 -14.75 5.13 -19.57
CA GLU A 166 -15.96 4.87 -20.35
C GLU A 166 -15.65 4.22 -21.72
N ALA A 167 -14.59 4.69 -22.39
CA ALA A 167 -14.18 4.14 -23.68
C ALA A 167 -13.73 2.68 -23.59
N LYS A 168 -12.90 2.32 -22.58
CA LYS A 168 -12.49 0.92 -22.38
C LYS A 168 -13.65 0.02 -21.97
N HIS A 169 -14.53 0.51 -21.11
CA HIS A 169 -15.73 -0.21 -20.70
C HIS A 169 -16.64 -0.50 -21.90
N GLY A 170 -16.94 0.53 -22.71
CA GLY A 170 -17.75 0.37 -23.93
C GLY A 170 -17.14 -0.61 -24.94
N ALA A 171 -15.81 -0.56 -25.11
CA ALA A 171 -15.10 -1.52 -25.97
C ALA A 171 -15.24 -2.98 -25.46
N LEU A 172 -15.15 -3.20 -24.14
CA LEU A 172 -15.35 -4.54 -23.55
C LEU A 172 -16.79 -5.03 -23.71
N VAL A 173 -17.78 -4.18 -23.43
CA VAL A 173 -19.20 -4.50 -23.64
C VAL A 173 -19.47 -4.92 -25.09
N THR A 174 -18.83 -4.25 -26.06
CA THR A 174 -18.99 -4.58 -27.48
C THR A 174 -18.29 -5.87 -27.89
N ALA A 175 -17.18 -6.24 -27.21
CA ALA A 175 -16.34 -7.39 -27.56
C ALA A 175 -16.80 -8.71 -26.91
N LEU A 176 -17.68 -8.65 -25.93
CA LEU A 176 -18.23 -9.82 -25.24
C LEU A 176 -19.46 -10.35 -25.96
N ASP A 177 -19.76 -11.62 -25.73
CA ASP A 177 -20.91 -12.33 -26.33
C ASP A 177 -21.91 -12.85 -25.28
N GLY A 178 -23.08 -13.29 -25.75
CA GLY A 178 -24.11 -13.89 -24.91
C GLY A 178 -24.78 -12.91 -23.95
N ASP A 179 -24.84 -13.25 -22.68
CA ASP A 179 -25.38 -12.42 -21.58
C ASP A 179 -24.35 -11.61 -20.82
N LEU A 180 -23.06 -11.77 -21.17
CA LEU A 180 -21.95 -11.07 -20.51
C LEU A 180 -21.90 -9.55 -20.75
N PRO A 181 -22.21 -9.02 -21.96
CA PRO A 181 -22.19 -7.58 -22.22
C PRO A 181 -23.11 -6.78 -21.29
N GLU A 182 -24.36 -7.16 -21.18
CA GLU A 182 -25.36 -6.48 -20.35
C GLU A 182 -24.99 -6.58 -18.87
N TRP A 183 -24.54 -7.74 -18.44
CA TRP A 183 -24.12 -7.95 -17.07
C TRP A 183 -22.85 -7.14 -16.74
N LEU A 184 -21.83 -7.13 -17.61
CA LEU A 184 -20.64 -6.30 -17.41
C LEU A 184 -21.03 -4.83 -17.29
N ALA A 185 -21.93 -4.34 -18.14
CA ALA A 185 -22.40 -2.96 -18.10
C ALA A 185 -23.03 -2.61 -16.74
N ALA A 186 -23.80 -3.52 -16.16
CA ALA A 186 -24.43 -3.33 -14.86
C ALA A 186 -23.48 -3.40 -13.66
N LEU A 187 -22.29 -4.03 -13.81
CA LEU A 187 -21.30 -4.15 -12.74
C LEU A 187 -20.51 -2.86 -12.48
N TYR A 188 -20.53 -1.89 -13.38
CA TYR A 188 -19.74 -0.68 -13.26
C TYR A 188 -20.59 0.56 -13.02
N ALA A 189 -20.16 1.40 -12.10
CA ALA A 189 -20.81 2.68 -11.81
C ALA A 189 -19.78 3.83 -11.81
N PRO A 190 -20.19 5.09 -12.14
CA PRO A 190 -19.32 6.24 -12.08
C PRO A 190 -18.78 6.48 -10.67
N ASP A 191 -17.47 6.67 -10.55
CA ASP A 191 -16.78 7.04 -9.31
C ASP A 191 -16.35 8.50 -9.36
N ALA A 192 -17.01 9.35 -8.57
CA ALA A 192 -16.77 10.79 -8.56
C ALA A 192 -15.34 11.17 -8.09
N ALA A 193 -14.69 10.31 -7.30
CA ALA A 193 -13.36 10.59 -6.78
C ALA A 193 -12.28 10.45 -7.86
N THR A 194 -12.49 9.53 -8.82
CA THR A 194 -11.51 9.24 -9.86
C THR A 194 -11.95 9.63 -11.25
N GLY A 195 -13.24 9.93 -11.47
CA GLY A 195 -13.81 10.16 -12.81
C GLY A 195 -13.74 8.91 -13.71
N LEU A 196 -13.65 7.73 -13.14
CA LEU A 196 -13.64 6.44 -13.83
C LEU A 196 -14.91 5.68 -13.49
N LEU A 197 -15.19 4.62 -14.25
CA LEU A 197 -16.18 3.61 -13.89
C LEU A 197 -15.54 2.62 -12.93
N LYS A 198 -16.18 2.37 -11.79
CA LYS A 198 -15.72 1.48 -10.72
C LYS A 198 -16.55 0.23 -10.66
N LEU A 199 -15.90 -0.92 -10.61
CA LEU A 199 -16.50 -2.24 -10.50
C LEU A 199 -17.16 -2.45 -9.12
N ASP A 200 -18.39 -2.93 -9.10
CA ASP A 200 -18.99 -3.58 -7.94
C ASP A 200 -18.43 -5.00 -7.78
N ARG A 201 -17.34 -5.10 -7.01
CA ARG A 201 -16.68 -6.39 -6.80
C ARG A 201 -17.52 -7.36 -5.96
N ALA A 202 -18.41 -6.88 -5.12
CA ALA A 202 -19.28 -7.74 -4.33
C ALA A 202 -20.31 -8.40 -5.23
N ALA A 203 -20.94 -7.64 -6.13
CA ALA A 203 -21.87 -8.17 -7.14
C ALA A 203 -21.16 -9.16 -8.09
N LEU A 204 -19.95 -8.83 -8.57
CA LEU A 204 -19.15 -9.76 -9.38
C LEU A 204 -18.89 -11.09 -8.67
N ASN A 205 -18.47 -11.03 -7.39
CA ASN A 205 -18.09 -12.23 -6.64
C ASN A 205 -19.28 -13.12 -6.25
N ALA A 206 -20.47 -12.55 -6.17
CA ALA A 206 -21.69 -13.28 -5.84
C ALA A 206 -22.33 -13.99 -7.06
N ASP A 207 -21.90 -13.68 -8.28
CA ASP A 207 -22.55 -14.17 -9.50
C ASP A 207 -21.79 -15.38 -10.11
N PRO A 208 -22.48 -16.47 -10.46
CA PRO A 208 -21.87 -17.65 -11.05
C PRO A 208 -21.22 -17.39 -12.42
N ARG A 209 -21.59 -16.33 -13.14
CA ARG A 209 -20.99 -15.93 -14.42
C ARG A 209 -19.57 -15.39 -14.30
N ARG A 210 -19.09 -15.11 -13.08
CA ARG A 210 -17.74 -14.57 -12.83
C ARG A 210 -16.66 -15.33 -13.60
N ALA A 211 -16.65 -16.67 -13.50
CA ALA A 211 -15.62 -17.49 -14.16
C ALA A 211 -15.68 -17.37 -15.70
N ALA A 212 -16.89 -17.30 -16.28
CA ALA A 212 -17.08 -17.10 -17.72
C ALA A 212 -16.58 -15.72 -18.17
N LEU A 213 -16.86 -14.66 -17.40
CA LEU A 213 -16.38 -13.31 -17.68
C LEU A 213 -14.84 -13.24 -17.58
N GLU A 214 -14.23 -13.82 -16.54
CA GLU A 214 -12.79 -13.85 -16.39
C GLU A 214 -12.12 -14.58 -17.57
N ALA A 215 -12.66 -15.71 -18.02
CA ALA A 215 -12.17 -16.44 -19.18
C ALA A 215 -12.31 -15.64 -20.48
N ALA A 216 -13.43 -14.96 -20.69
CA ALA A 216 -13.65 -14.11 -21.86
C ALA A 216 -12.68 -12.93 -21.90
N LEU A 217 -12.43 -12.27 -20.76
CA LEU A 217 -11.46 -11.19 -20.65
C LEU A 217 -10.01 -11.68 -20.87
N ASP A 218 -9.67 -12.89 -20.40
CA ASP A 218 -8.35 -13.50 -20.66
C ASP A 218 -8.17 -13.75 -22.17
N ALA A 219 -9.17 -14.32 -22.83
CA ALA A 219 -9.15 -14.54 -24.27
C ALA A 219 -9.03 -13.26 -25.10
N LEU A 220 -9.61 -12.15 -24.63
CA LEU A 220 -9.52 -10.83 -25.25
C LEU A 220 -8.22 -10.08 -24.91
N GLY A 221 -7.35 -10.62 -24.02
CA GLY A 221 -6.21 -9.90 -23.48
C GLY A 221 -6.57 -8.64 -22.68
N ALA A 222 -7.78 -8.61 -22.10
CA ALA A 222 -8.40 -7.45 -21.48
C ALA A 222 -8.52 -7.56 -19.95
N THR A 223 -7.74 -8.44 -19.34
CA THR A 223 -7.67 -8.58 -17.88
C THR A 223 -7.05 -7.35 -17.23
N ALA A 224 -7.16 -7.22 -15.91
CA ALA A 224 -6.59 -6.11 -15.14
C ALA A 224 -5.07 -5.95 -15.34
N THR A 225 -4.37 -7.01 -15.70
CA THR A 225 -2.92 -6.99 -15.98
C THR A 225 -2.53 -6.13 -17.18
N GLN A 226 -3.47 -5.82 -18.10
CA GLN A 226 -3.24 -4.90 -19.24
C GLN A 226 -2.79 -3.48 -18.82
N PHE A 227 -3.00 -3.10 -17.56
CA PHE A 227 -2.61 -1.78 -17.05
C PHE A 227 -1.17 -1.75 -16.53
N HIS A 228 -0.45 -2.85 -16.62
CA HIS A 228 0.92 -2.99 -16.14
C HIS A 228 1.87 -3.35 -17.30
N HIS A 229 2.97 -2.62 -17.41
CA HIS A 229 4.01 -2.93 -18.39
C HIS A 229 4.82 -4.12 -17.88
N ARG A 230 5.15 -5.10 -18.74
CA ARG A 230 5.85 -6.32 -18.34
C ARG A 230 7.24 -6.07 -17.71
N GLU A 231 7.93 -4.99 -18.10
CA GLU A 231 9.24 -4.59 -17.56
C GLU A 231 9.13 -3.65 -16.34
N THR A 232 7.93 -3.35 -15.87
CA THR A 232 7.75 -2.61 -14.62
C THR A 232 8.39 -3.39 -13.49
N THR A 233 9.19 -2.71 -12.66
CA THR A 233 9.74 -3.31 -11.44
C THR A 233 8.99 -2.83 -10.21
N TYR A 234 8.67 -3.78 -9.33
CA TYR A 234 8.03 -3.56 -8.05
C TYR A 234 8.90 -4.06 -6.93
N GLN A 235 8.89 -3.35 -5.81
CA GLN A 235 9.43 -3.83 -4.54
C GLN A 235 8.25 -4.24 -3.66
N TYR A 236 8.11 -5.53 -3.38
CA TYR A 236 6.98 -6.06 -2.61
C TYR A 236 7.37 -6.40 -1.18
N TYR A 237 6.77 -5.71 -0.22
CA TYR A 237 6.98 -5.96 1.20
C TYR A 237 5.80 -6.70 1.85
N ASP A 238 6.12 -7.77 2.62
CA ASP A 238 5.16 -8.57 3.39
C ASP A 238 4.74 -7.82 4.67
N THR A 239 3.49 -7.35 4.70
CA THR A 239 2.96 -6.60 5.85
C THR A 239 2.88 -7.40 7.13
N SER A 240 2.98 -8.74 7.10
CA SER A 240 2.96 -9.59 8.29
C SER A 240 4.19 -9.41 9.19
N ARG A 241 5.25 -8.79 8.69
CA ARG A 241 6.50 -8.52 9.41
C ARG A 241 6.58 -7.13 10.03
N LEU A 242 5.65 -6.24 9.70
CA LEU A 242 5.81 -4.80 9.88
C LEU A 242 6.08 -4.40 11.35
N TRP A 243 5.37 -5.00 12.31
CA TRP A 243 5.58 -4.67 13.72
C TRP A 243 6.95 -5.14 14.23
N HIS A 244 7.39 -6.31 13.78
CA HIS A 244 8.72 -6.85 14.09
C HIS A 244 9.82 -5.94 13.55
N ASP A 245 9.73 -5.54 12.27
CA ASP A 245 10.73 -4.72 11.60
C ASP A 245 10.78 -3.28 12.17
N ILE A 246 9.63 -2.72 12.58
CA ILE A 246 9.57 -1.48 13.37
C ILE A 246 10.33 -1.65 14.71
N GLY A 247 10.16 -2.77 15.39
CA GLY A 247 10.87 -3.09 16.64
C GLY A 247 12.38 -3.10 16.45
N MET A 248 12.88 -3.78 15.42
CA MET A 248 14.30 -3.82 15.08
C MET A 248 14.87 -2.41 14.82
N ALA A 249 14.16 -1.59 14.07
CA ALA A 249 14.57 -0.21 13.80
C ALA A 249 14.64 0.64 15.09
N TRP A 250 13.69 0.46 16.02
CA TRP A 250 13.71 1.12 17.33
C TRP A 250 14.91 0.70 18.18
N GLU A 251 15.20 -0.59 18.23
CA GLU A 251 16.34 -1.14 18.97
C GLU A 251 17.67 -0.64 18.41
N ALA A 252 17.75 -0.47 17.08
CA ALA A 252 18.90 0.13 16.40
C ALA A 252 18.97 1.68 16.51
N GLY A 253 17.97 2.31 17.12
CA GLY A 253 17.94 3.77 17.31
C GLY A 253 17.72 4.58 16.03
N LEU A 254 17.07 3.98 15.02
CA LEU A 254 16.82 4.63 13.73
C LEU A 254 15.71 5.68 13.83
N THR A 255 15.85 6.73 13.03
CA THR A 255 14.82 7.76 12.80
C THR A 255 14.10 7.60 11.47
N HIS A 256 14.74 6.96 10.50
CA HIS A 256 14.19 6.62 9.18
C HIS A 256 14.45 5.15 8.88
N LEU A 257 13.50 4.52 8.22
CA LEU A 257 13.60 3.15 7.76
C LEU A 257 12.95 2.99 6.39
N HIS A 258 13.71 2.53 5.43
CA HIS A 258 13.18 2.04 4.16
C HIS A 258 12.99 0.52 4.24
N LEU A 259 11.75 0.07 4.10
CA LEU A 259 11.49 -1.36 3.95
C LEU A 259 11.65 -1.69 2.46
N ALA A 260 12.88 -2.04 2.09
CA ALA A 260 13.36 -2.10 0.71
C ALA A 260 13.76 -3.54 0.30
N PRO A 261 12.79 -4.40 -0.10
CA PRO A 261 13.11 -5.65 -0.78
C PRO A 261 13.73 -5.39 -2.15
N GLU A 262 14.50 -6.34 -2.67
CA GLU A 262 15.04 -6.25 -4.03
C GLU A 262 13.92 -6.18 -5.07
N PRO A 263 14.03 -5.29 -6.09
CA PRO A 263 13.02 -5.14 -7.14
C PRO A 263 12.79 -6.42 -7.95
N LEU A 264 11.53 -6.68 -8.31
CA LEU A 264 11.09 -7.79 -9.15
C LEU A 264 10.36 -7.26 -10.39
N ALA A 265 10.67 -7.79 -11.57
CA ALA A 265 9.92 -7.44 -12.77
C ALA A 265 8.50 -8.02 -12.75
N ALA A 266 7.55 -7.27 -13.27
CA ALA A 266 6.15 -7.74 -13.39
C ALA A 266 6.05 -9.04 -14.16
N ALA A 267 6.85 -9.20 -15.23
CA ALA A 267 6.91 -10.42 -16.03
C ALA A 267 7.36 -11.64 -15.20
N ASP A 268 8.37 -11.47 -14.33
CA ASP A 268 8.89 -12.56 -13.49
C ASP A 268 7.86 -12.96 -12.42
N ILE A 269 7.23 -11.98 -11.78
CA ILE A 269 6.14 -12.22 -10.82
C ILE A 269 5.00 -12.95 -11.51
N HIS A 270 4.55 -12.45 -12.68
CA HIS A 270 3.46 -13.07 -13.44
C HIS A 270 3.77 -14.52 -13.78
N ALA A 271 4.95 -14.79 -14.34
CA ALA A 271 5.35 -16.13 -14.75
C ALA A 271 5.44 -17.10 -13.55
N ALA A 272 6.02 -16.65 -12.44
CA ALA A 272 6.13 -17.46 -11.23
C ALA A 272 4.77 -17.80 -10.59
N LEU A 273 3.81 -16.85 -10.60
CA LEU A 273 2.53 -17.04 -9.94
C LEU A 273 1.47 -17.72 -10.82
N THR A 274 1.55 -17.56 -12.15
CA THR A 274 0.53 -18.07 -13.07
C THR A 274 1.01 -19.27 -13.91
N GLY A 275 2.33 -19.52 -13.97
CA GLY A 275 2.94 -20.52 -14.85
C GLY A 275 2.93 -20.11 -16.33
N ARG A 276 2.57 -18.88 -16.67
CA ARG A 276 2.46 -18.37 -18.04
C ARG A 276 3.29 -17.08 -18.22
N PRO A 277 3.85 -16.81 -19.42
CA PRO A 277 4.49 -15.52 -19.69
C PRO A 277 3.46 -14.38 -19.58
N MET A 278 3.90 -13.21 -19.08
CA MET A 278 3.05 -12.02 -19.04
C MET A 278 2.84 -11.47 -20.46
N PRO A 279 1.59 -11.23 -20.89
CA PRO A 279 1.29 -10.60 -22.17
C PRO A 279 1.90 -9.19 -22.26
N GLU A 280 2.22 -8.74 -23.46
CA GLU A 280 2.58 -7.36 -23.71
C GLU A 280 1.33 -6.46 -23.61
N ALA A 281 1.50 -5.30 -22.99
CA ALA A 281 0.44 -4.31 -22.85
C ALA A 281 1.02 -2.90 -23.06
N PRO A 282 0.27 -1.98 -23.69
CA PRO A 282 0.70 -0.60 -23.92
C PRO A 282 0.57 0.26 -22.65
N ALA A 283 0.97 -0.30 -21.51
CA ALA A 283 0.96 0.37 -20.23
C ALA A 283 2.24 1.20 -20.04
N ARG A 284 2.15 2.26 -19.22
CA ARG A 284 3.32 3.06 -18.88
C ARG A 284 4.33 2.21 -18.07
N LEU A 285 5.58 2.25 -18.48
CA LEU A 285 6.68 1.66 -17.72
C LEU A 285 6.86 2.43 -16.39
N HIS A 286 6.92 1.70 -15.29
CA HIS A 286 7.22 2.19 -13.97
C HIS A 286 8.37 1.37 -13.37
N ARG A 287 9.26 2.00 -12.61
CA ARG A 287 10.38 1.32 -11.97
C ARG A 287 10.50 1.78 -10.53
N GLU A 288 10.74 0.83 -9.63
CA GLU A 288 11.03 1.07 -8.22
C GLU A 288 12.41 0.50 -7.91
N ASP A 289 13.25 1.29 -7.24
CA ASP A 289 14.55 0.90 -6.68
C ASP A 289 14.85 1.78 -5.46
N MET A 290 14.04 1.67 -4.42
CA MET A 290 14.35 2.22 -3.10
C MET A 290 15.33 1.29 -2.40
N ARG A 291 16.35 1.83 -1.74
CA ARG A 291 17.38 1.09 -1.03
C ARG A 291 17.35 1.39 0.46
N THR A 292 18.08 0.58 1.24
CA THR A 292 18.27 0.82 2.66
C THR A 292 19.75 0.72 3.05
N ARG A 293 20.20 1.58 3.95
CA ARG A 293 21.54 1.51 4.58
C ARG A 293 21.59 0.47 5.70
N HIS A 294 20.44 -0.06 6.10
CA HIS A 294 20.27 -0.88 7.30
C HIS A 294 19.95 -2.33 6.98
N ALA A 295 20.34 -2.82 5.80
CA ALA A 295 20.07 -4.19 5.36
C ALA A 295 20.71 -5.25 6.30
N ASP A 296 21.80 -4.89 6.97
CA ASP A 296 22.48 -5.71 7.99
C ASP A 296 21.57 -6.08 9.18
N LEU A 297 20.57 -5.29 9.52
CA LEU A 297 19.56 -5.63 10.54
C LEU A 297 18.82 -6.94 10.21
N TRP A 298 18.71 -7.29 8.94
CA TRP A 298 18.11 -8.55 8.46
C TRP A 298 19.17 -9.59 8.06
N GLY A 299 20.45 -9.34 8.34
CA GLY A 299 21.56 -10.21 7.94
C GLY A 299 21.92 -10.12 6.46
N ALA A 300 21.43 -9.12 5.74
CA ALA A 300 21.75 -8.90 4.33
C ALA A 300 22.99 -8.02 4.17
N GLY A 301 23.82 -8.31 3.17
CA GLY A 301 25.07 -7.58 2.90
C GLY A 301 24.97 -6.54 1.77
N GLY A 302 23.76 -6.28 1.25
CA GLY A 302 23.53 -5.41 0.10
C GLY A 302 22.61 -4.23 0.43
N PRO A 303 22.11 -3.52 -0.59
CA PRO A 303 21.24 -2.35 -0.39
C PRO A 303 19.77 -2.72 -0.15
N TYR A 304 19.45 -4.00 -0.07
CA TYR A 304 18.09 -4.52 0.12
C TYR A 304 18.01 -5.42 1.33
N GLN A 305 16.88 -5.37 2.05
CA GLN A 305 16.64 -6.20 3.23
C GLN A 305 16.31 -7.67 2.90
N PHE A 306 15.77 -7.95 1.71
CA PHE A 306 15.45 -9.29 1.22
C PHE A 306 15.83 -9.41 -0.24
N ALA A 307 16.36 -10.57 -0.63
CA ALA A 307 16.63 -10.89 -2.02
C ALA A 307 15.32 -11.07 -2.83
N ALA A 308 15.40 -10.85 -4.13
CA ALA A 308 14.29 -11.03 -5.06
C ALA A 308 13.67 -12.43 -4.97
N ALA A 309 14.51 -13.47 -4.86
CA ALA A 309 14.06 -14.86 -4.75
C ALA A 309 13.24 -15.12 -3.49
N ASP A 310 13.64 -14.56 -2.34
CA ASP A 310 12.92 -14.72 -1.07
C ASP A 310 11.56 -14.01 -1.12
N THR A 311 11.54 -12.80 -1.71
CA THR A 311 10.32 -12.04 -1.92
C THR A 311 9.36 -12.78 -2.84
N LEU A 312 9.86 -13.34 -3.96
CA LEU A 312 9.06 -14.09 -4.92
C LEU A 312 8.47 -15.36 -4.30
N ALA A 313 9.23 -16.07 -3.46
CA ALA A 313 8.73 -17.24 -2.74
C ALA A 313 7.58 -16.88 -1.77
N ARG A 314 7.69 -15.76 -1.06
CA ARG A 314 6.62 -15.24 -0.18
C ARG A 314 5.38 -14.82 -0.96
N LEU A 315 5.55 -14.15 -2.10
CA LEU A 315 4.46 -13.79 -3.01
C LEU A 315 3.74 -15.04 -3.51
N ALA A 316 4.48 -16.10 -3.89
CA ALA A 316 3.91 -17.36 -4.35
C ALA A 316 3.10 -18.05 -3.24
N ALA A 317 3.62 -18.10 -2.02
CA ALA A 317 2.90 -18.66 -0.87
C ALA A 317 1.61 -17.88 -0.58
N PHE A 318 1.67 -16.55 -0.56
CA PHE A 318 0.50 -15.70 -0.36
C PHE A 318 -0.54 -15.89 -1.48
N PHE A 319 -0.11 -15.94 -2.74
CA PHE A 319 -0.98 -16.13 -3.90
C PHE A 319 -1.72 -17.47 -3.84
N ALA A 320 -1.00 -18.55 -3.45
CA ALA A 320 -1.57 -19.89 -3.30
C ALA A 320 -2.62 -19.94 -2.16
N ASP A 321 -2.32 -19.33 -1.02
CA ASP A 321 -3.24 -19.24 0.13
C ASP A 321 -4.54 -18.52 -0.22
N GLN A 322 -4.45 -17.39 -0.94
CA GLN A 322 -5.62 -16.62 -1.36
C GLN A 322 -6.50 -17.36 -2.38
N ARG A 323 -5.92 -18.24 -3.19
CA ARG A 323 -6.69 -19.07 -4.14
C ARG A 323 -7.28 -20.33 -3.49
N GLY A 324 -6.57 -20.90 -2.51
CA GLY A 324 -7.04 -22.07 -1.74
C GLY A 324 -8.18 -21.75 -0.76
N GLY A 325 -8.23 -20.51 -0.24
CA GLY A 325 -9.31 -20.06 0.66
C GLY A 325 -10.59 -19.60 -0.07
N ALA A 326 -10.59 -19.61 -1.40
CA ALA A 326 -11.76 -19.26 -2.24
C ALA A 326 -12.51 -20.50 -2.78
N ALA A 327 -12.16 -21.71 -2.36
CA ALA A 327 -12.77 -22.99 -2.77
C ALA A 327 -13.85 -23.45 -1.78
#